data_4573ca095d8c16f6c4c6fde19dd4da98
#
_entry.id   4573ca095d8c16f6c4c6fde19dd4da98
#
_cell.length_a   1.000
_cell.length_b   1.000
_cell.length_c   1.000
_cell.angle_alpha   90.00
_cell.angle_beta   90.00
_cell.angle_gamma   90.00
#
_symmetry.space_group_name_H-M   'P 1'
#
loop_
_entity.id
_entity.type
_entity.pdbx_description
1 polymer ?
#
loop_
_entity_poly.entity_id
_entity_poly.type
_entity_poly.pdbx_seq_one_letter_code
_entity_poly.pdbx_strand_id
1 'polypeptide(L)'
;GWKKGSPWIDEVIVPANFDWSLTGLETTKSGSQWSKLDVKARDGHITNLRASLILPQGRKGPAFLAYPNFNVFFEWNQSFTYVLTAAYFATRLSGAKVYNVGKPEKGLSGNQMKRLQRALQKRGHNVGKVDGILGSGTRKAVQKEQLRLKLPADAWPTPALLSKLEKGSR
;
A
#
# COMPACT_ATOMS: atom_id res chain seq x y z
N GLY A 1 15.39 -7.72 -14.84
CA GLY A 1 14.79 -6.37 -14.89
C GLY A 1 15.49 -5.34 -13.98
N TRP A 2 16.44 -5.76 -13.11
CA TRP A 2 17.13 -4.84 -12.19
C TRP A 2 17.99 -3.80 -12.93
N LYS A 3 17.79 -2.52 -12.58
CA LYS A 3 18.59 -1.41 -13.14
C LYS A 3 19.53 -0.88 -12.06
N LYS A 4 20.83 -1.13 -12.23
CA LYS A 4 21.88 -0.63 -11.33
C LYS A 4 21.80 0.90 -11.22
N GLY A 5 21.91 1.43 -10.00
CA GLY A 5 21.85 2.87 -9.73
C GLY A 5 20.46 3.49 -9.73
N SER A 6 19.41 2.73 -10.06
CA SER A 6 18.02 3.22 -9.92
C SER A 6 17.47 2.89 -8.52
N PRO A 7 16.64 3.76 -7.94
CA PRO A 7 16.02 3.51 -6.64
C PRO A 7 15.03 2.33 -6.72
N TRP A 8 14.70 1.76 -5.57
CA TRP A 8 13.65 0.75 -5.43
C TRP A 8 12.48 1.26 -4.59
N ILE A 9 12.73 1.91 -3.45
CA ILE A 9 11.72 2.65 -2.65
C ILE A 9 12.32 3.93 -2.08
N ASP A 10 11.50 4.99 -2.04
CA ASP A 10 11.79 6.22 -1.30
C ASP A 10 10.63 6.53 -0.35
N GLU A 11 10.95 6.91 0.89
CA GLU A 11 9.92 7.39 1.83
C GLU A 11 9.44 8.77 1.42
N VAL A 12 8.12 8.96 1.48
CA VAL A 12 7.48 10.23 1.10
C VAL A 12 6.48 10.70 2.15
N ILE A 13 6.22 12.00 2.11
CA ILE A 13 5.17 12.67 2.87
C ILE A 13 4.02 12.93 1.91
N VAL A 14 2.83 12.51 2.30
CA VAL A 14 1.60 12.66 1.52
C VAL A 14 0.67 13.63 2.24
N PRO A 15 0.06 14.62 1.54
CA PRO A 15 -0.82 15.58 2.19
C PRO A 15 -2.11 14.91 2.70
N ALA A 16 -2.70 15.48 3.76
CA ALA A 16 -3.87 14.90 4.42
C ALA A 16 -5.13 14.84 3.52
N ASN A 17 -5.25 15.78 2.59
CA ASN A 17 -6.36 15.88 1.62
C ASN A 17 -6.11 15.12 0.31
N PHE A 18 -5.15 14.19 0.31
CA PHE A 18 -4.78 13.41 -0.87
C PHE A 18 -5.92 12.49 -1.34
N ASP A 19 -6.03 12.31 -2.65
CA ASP A 19 -6.90 11.28 -3.23
C ASP A 19 -6.27 9.89 -3.05
N TRP A 20 -6.68 9.20 -2.00
CA TRP A 20 -6.13 7.89 -1.63
C TRP A 20 -6.45 6.79 -2.65
N SER A 21 -7.39 7.01 -3.59
CA SER A 21 -7.67 6.07 -4.69
C SER A 21 -6.49 5.93 -5.67
N LEU A 22 -5.60 6.91 -5.68
CA LEU A 22 -4.39 6.90 -6.51
C LEU A 22 -3.25 6.04 -5.94
N THR A 23 -3.45 5.43 -4.76
CA THR A 23 -2.44 4.57 -4.13
C THR A 23 -2.53 3.12 -4.58
N GLY A 24 -1.45 2.39 -4.41
CA GLY A 24 -1.34 0.97 -4.77
C GLY A 24 -0.45 0.72 -5.98
N LEU A 25 -0.05 -0.53 -6.16
CA LEU A 25 0.94 -0.92 -7.18
C LEU A 25 0.44 -0.77 -8.64
N GLU A 26 -0.88 -0.71 -8.85
CA GLU A 26 -1.46 -0.61 -10.19
C GLU A 26 -1.45 0.83 -10.74
N THR A 27 -1.38 1.83 -9.86
CA THR A 27 -1.32 3.23 -10.26
C THR A 27 0.12 3.70 -10.29
N THR A 28 0.60 4.08 -11.47
CA THR A 28 1.94 4.62 -11.65
C THR A 28 1.90 6.03 -12.21
N LYS A 29 2.70 6.93 -11.64
CA LYS A 29 2.90 8.31 -12.12
C LYS A 29 4.39 8.62 -12.12
N SER A 30 4.83 9.61 -12.90
CA SER A 30 6.19 10.13 -12.82
C SER A 30 6.43 10.87 -11.51
N GLY A 31 7.68 11.02 -11.08
CA GLY A 31 8.02 11.79 -9.89
C GLY A 31 7.49 13.23 -9.95
N SER A 32 7.56 13.85 -11.13
CA SER A 32 6.99 15.20 -11.34
C SER A 32 5.46 15.23 -11.21
N GLN A 33 4.76 14.18 -11.62
CA GLN A 33 3.31 14.07 -11.42
C GLN A 33 2.95 13.87 -9.95
N TRP A 34 3.72 13.08 -9.19
CA TRP A 34 3.54 12.95 -7.75
C TRP A 34 3.80 14.26 -7.02
N SER A 35 4.84 15.00 -7.40
CA SER A 35 5.13 16.32 -6.82
C SER A 35 4.02 17.35 -7.07
N LYS A 36 3.36 17.31 -8.25
CA LYS A 36 2.19 18.15 -8.55
C LYS A 36 0.97 17.82 -7.68
N LEU A 37 0.94 16.66 -7.05
CA LEU A 37 -0.07 16.24 -6.07
C LEU A 37 0.39 16.46 -4.62
N ASP A 38 1.38 17.34 -4.42
CA ASP A 38 1.99 17.67 -3.12
C ASP A 38 2.62 16.47 -2.38
N VAL A 39 2.92 15.38 -3.07
CA VAL A 39 3.76 14.32 -2.53
C VAL A 39 5.20 14.82 -2.49
N LYS A 40 5.87 14.74 -1.34
CA LYS A 40 7.23 15.24 -1.11
C LYS A 40 8.13 14.11 -0.64
N ALA A 41 9.38 14.08 -1.11
CA ALA A 41 10.37 13.20 -0.51
C ALA A 41 10.57 13.58 0.96
N ARG A 42 10.76 12.57 1.82
CA ARG A 42 11.13 12.82 3.21
C ARG A 42 12.53 13.40 3.34
N ASP A 43 13.44 12.87 2.53
CA ASP A 43 14.84 13.33 2.43
C ASP A 43 15.18 13.58 0.94
N GLY A 44 15.82 14.71 0.62
CA GLY A 44 16.22 15.01 -0.74
C GLY A 44 15.07 15.41 -1.67
N HIS A 45 14.98 14.75 -2.83
CA HIS A 45 13.99 15.04 -3.87
C HIS A 45 13.43 13.75 -4.47
N ILE A 46 12.21 13.82 -4.99
CA ILE A 46 11.60 12.69 -5.71
C ILE A 46 12.31 12.49 -7.06
N THR A 47 12.81 11.29 -7.28
CA THR A 47 13.38 10.90 -8.58
C THR A 47 12.30 10.90 -9.66
N ASN A 48 12.58 11.56 -10.81
CA ASN A 48 11.59 11.66 -11.89
C ASN A 48 11.50 10.37 -12.73
N LEU A 49 11.31 9.25 -12.04
CA LEU A 49 10.97 7.96 -12.63
C LEU A 49 9.49 7.65 -12.39
N ARG A 50 8.94 6.71 -13.14
CA ARG A 50 7.61 6.20 -12.84
C ARG A 50 7.65 5.39 -11.55
N ALA A 51 6.73 5.68 -10.64
CA ALA A 51 6.61 4.99 -9.36
C ALA A 51 5.15 4.83 -8.95
N SER A 52 4.88 3.86 -8.09
CA SER A 52 3.59 3.67 -7.44
C SER A 52 3.67 4.16 -6.00
N LEU A 53 2.64 4.88 -5.54
CA LEU A 53 2.55 5.28 -4.14
C LEU A 53 1.93 4.15 -3.32
N ILE A 54 2.69 3.58 -2.40
CA ILE A 54 2.26 2.47 -1.56
C ILE A 54 2.14 2.86 -0.09
N LEU A 55 1.09 2.37 0.56
CA LEU A 55 0.74 2.64 1.95
C LEU A 55 0.66 1.30 2.72
N PRO A 56 1.76 0.79 3.26
CA PRO A 56 1.78 -0.52 3.93
C PRO A 56 0.78 -0.67 5.07
N GLN A 57 0.58 0.40 5.82
CA GLN A 57 -0.28 0.48 7.00
C GLN A 57 -1.35 1.57 6.88
N GLY A 58 -1.79 1.85 5.63
CA GLY A 58 -2.79 2.87 5.35
C GLY A 58 -2.26 4.30 5.45
N ARG A 59 -3.15 5.25 5.25
CA ARG A 59 -2.86 6.68 5.09
C ARG A 59 -2.24 7.37 6.30
N LYS A 60 -2.34 6.79 7.49
CA LYS A 60 -1.75 7.33 8.73
C LYS A 60 -0.42 6.65 9.10
N GLY A 61 -0.03 5.62 8.37
CA GLY A 61 1.25 4.94 8.47
C GLY A 61 2.30 5.52 7.52
N PRO A 62 3.41 4.81 7.35
CA PRO A 62 4.46 5.20 6.41
C PRO A 62 3.98 5.13 4.96
N ALA A 63 4.51 6.01 4.10
CA ALA A 63 4.24 6.05 2.68
C ALA A 63 5.54 5.97 1.89
N PHE A 64 5.53 5.23 0.78
CA PHE A 64 6.70 5.07 -0.07
C PHE A 64 6.32 5.19 -1.54
N LEU A 65 7.22 5.75 -2.35
CA LEU A 65 7.23 5.58 -3.79
C LEU A 65 8.01 4.31 -4.13
N ALA A 66 7.34 3.37 -4.79
CA ALA A 66 7.89 2.11 -5.26
C ALA A 66 8.24 2.25 -6.74
N TYR A 67 9.52 2.19 -7.06
CA TYR A 67 10.09 2.33 -8.42
C TYR A 67 10.18 0.97 -9.13
N PRO A 68 10.54 0.94 -10.43
CA PRO A 68 10.61 -0.32 -11.18
C PRO A 68 11.46 -1.41 -10.53
N ASN A 69 12.60 -1.06 -9.89
CA ASN A 69 13.42 -2.03 -9.16
C ASN A 69 12.67 -2.70 -7.99
N PHE A 70 11.67 -2.03 -7.40
CA PHE A 70 10.81 -2.66 -6.38
C PHE A 70 9.99 -3.83 -6.97
N ASN A 71 9.56 -3.73 -8.22
CA ASN A 71 8.80 -4.80 -8.87
C ASN A 71 9.66 -6.05 -9.12
N VAL A 72 10.97 -5.90 -9.28
CA VAL A 72 11.89 -7.04 -9.42
C VAL A 72 11.88 -7.94 -8.19
N PHE A 73 11.71 -7.37 -6.99
CA PHE A 73 11.54 -8.17 -5.79
C PHE A 73 10.26 -9.03 -5.83
N PHE A 74 9.19 -8.58 -6.52
CA PHE A 74 7.97 -9.37 -6.72
C PHE A 74 8.15 -10.56 -7.66
N GLU A 75 9.06 -10.50 -8.60
CA GLU A 75 9.42 -11.65 -9.43
C GLU A 75 10.00 -12.78 -8.59
N TRP A 76 10.69 -12.42 -7.52
CA TRP A 76 11.29 -13.36 -6.58
C TRP A 76 10.33 -13.84 -5.50
N ASN A 77 9.44 -12.97 -5.00
CA ASN A 77 8.46 -13.30 -3.96
C ASN A 77 7.16 -12.50 -4.13
N GLN A 78 6.01 -13.19 -4.19
CA GLN A 78 4.70 -12.56 -4.42
C GLN A 78 4.06 -11.95 -3.14
N SER A 79 4.71 -12.06 -1.99
CA SER A 79 4.21 -11.47 -0.74
C SER A 79 4.57 -9.99 -0.65
N PHE A 80 3.55 -9.12 -0.69
CA PHE A 80 3.74 -7.67 -0.54
C PHE A 80 4.55 -7.30 0.72
N THR A 81 4.20 -7.90 1.86
CA THR A 81 4.90 -7.63 3.13
C THR A 81 6.35 -8.06 3.08
N TYR A 82 6.62 -9.25 2.54
CA TYR A 82 7.99 -9.75 2.40
C TYR A 82 8.82 -8.84 1.49
N VAL A 83 8.29 -8.53 0.30
CA VAL A 83 8.98 -7.67 -0.68
C VAL A 83 9.29 -6.30 -0.10
N LEU A 84 8.30 -5.69 0.56
CA LEU A 84 8.53 -4.39 1.20
C LEU A 84 9.58 -4.47 2.33
N THR A 85 9.54 -5.53 3.14
CA THR A 85 10.53 -5.73 4.22
C THR A 85 11.94 -5.89 3.63
N ALA A 86 12.10 -6.69 2.58
CA ALA A 86 13.38 -6.89 1.90
C ALA A 86 13.89 -5.58 1.28
N ALA A 87 13.04 -4.86 0.56
CA ALA A 87 13.37 -3.57 -0.04
C ALA A 87 13.76 -2.53 1.02
N TYR A 88 13.01 -2.45 2.12
CA TYR A 88 13.34 -1.56 3.23
C TYR A 88 14.64 -1.96 3.93
N PHE A 89 14.86 -3.25 4.16
CA PHE A 89 16.13 -3.74 4.73
C PHE A 89 17.33 -3.34 3.87
N ALA A 90 17.24 -3.52 2.55
CA ALA A 90 18.26 -3.06 1.61
C ALA A 90 18.49 -1.54 1.71
N THR A 91 17.43 -0.75 1.86
CA THR A 91 17.50 0.71 2.06
C THR A 91 18.24 1.04 3.36
N ARG A 92 18.00 0.30 4.44
CA ARG A 92 18.71 0.47 5.72
C ARG A 92 20.21 0.10 5.62
N LEU A 93 20.54 -0.97 4.91
CA LEU A 93 21.93 -1.33 4.64
C LEU A 93 22.67 -0.28 3.81
N SER A 94 21.96 0.46 2.96
CA SER A 94 22.50 1.60 2.19
C SER A 94 22.63 2.88 3.02
N GLY A 95 22.41 2.85 4.34
CA GLY A 95 22.62 3.99 5.24
C GLY A 95 21.41 4.92 5.42
N ALA A 96 20.25 4.61 4.84
CA ALA A 96 19.05 5.44 5.02
C ALA A 96 18.58 5.46 6.49
N LYS A 97 17.95 6.56 6.91
CA LYS A 97 17.36 6.69 8.25
C LYS A 97 16.18 5.76 8.45
N VAL A 98 15.82 5.49 9.71
CA VAL A 98 14.57 4.77 10.05
C VAL A 98 13.38 5.57 9.52
N TYR A 99 12.42 4.89 8.86
CA TYR A 99 11.21 5.54 8.36
C TYR A 99 10.34 6.08 9.51
N ASN A 100 9.50 7.05 9.19
CA ASN A 100 8.51 7.56 10.14
C ASN A 100 7.34 6.57 10.21
N VAL A 101 7.17 5.92 11.34
CA VAL A 101 6.09 4.92 11.55
C VAL A 101 4.69 5.53 11.50
N GLY A 102 4.57 6.84 11.64
CA GLY A 102 3.28 7.52 11.71
C GLY A 102 2.43 7.07 12.91
N LYS A 103 1.11 7.10 12.73
CA LYS A 103 0.11 6.62 13.71
C LYS A 103 -0.93 5.75 12.97
N PRO A 104 -0.55 4.58 12.45
CA PRO A 104 -1.46 3.74 11.68
C PRO A 104 -2.69 3.34 12.49
N GLU A 105 -3.83 3.25 11.83
CA GLU A 105 -5.03 2.70 12.45
C GLU A 105 -4.84 1.21 12.71
N LYS A 106 -5.46 0.72 13.79
CA LYS A 106 -5.39 -0.69 14.15
C LYS A 106 -5.88 -1.55 12.97
N GLY A 107 -5.03 -2.44 12.51
CA GLY A 107 -5.37 -3.43 11.49
C GLY A 107 -6.18 -4.60 12.08
N LEU A 108 -6.49 -5.56 11.23
CA LEU A 108 -7.22 -6.76 11.59
C LEU A 108 -6.28 -7.88 12.08
N SER A 109 -6.73 -8.66 13.06
CA SER A 109 -6.09 -9.95 13.38
C SER A 109 -6.28 -10.94 12.23
N GLY A 110 -5.49 -12.03 12.19
CA GLY A 110 -5.61 -13.05 11.14
C GLY A 110 -7.04 -13.61 11.01
N ASN A 111 -7.72 -13.87 12.13
CA ASN A 111 -9.11 -14.35 12.12
C ASN A 111 -10.09 -13.29 11.57
N GLN A 112 -9.93 -12.03 11.95
CA GLN A 112 -10.70 -10.93 11.40
C GLN A 112 -10.42 -10.72 9.91
N MET A 113 -9.17 -10.88 9.48
CA MET A 113 -8.79 -10.81 8.06
C MET A 113 -9.46 -11.93 7.25
N LYS A 114 -9.50 -13.16 7.75
CA LYS A 114 -10.24 -14.25 7.09
C LYS A 114 -11.74 -13.93 6.95
N ARG A 115 -12.35 -13.32 7.96
CA ARG A 115 -13.75 -12.84 7.89
C ARG A 115 -13.91 -11.78 6.81
N LEU A 116 -13.01 -10.81 6.77
CA LEU A 116 -12.99 -9.77 5.73
C LEU A 116 -12.88 -10.39 4.33
N GLN A 117 -11.91 -11.29 4.14
CA GLN A 117 -11.70 -11.96 2.85
C GLN A 117 -12.96 -12.69 2.38
N ARG A 118 -13.65 -13.43 3.28
CA ARG A 118 -14.94 -14.07 2.95
C ARG A 118 -16.03 -13.06 2.60
N ALA A 119 -16.13 -11.94 3.33
CA ALA A 119 -17.10 -10.89 3.04
C ALA A 119 -16.84 -10.23 1.67
N LEU A 120 -15.58 -10.04 1.32
CA LEU A 120 -15.18 -9.53 0.01
C LEU A 120 -15.47 -10.52 -1.12
N GLN A 121 -15.20 -11.82 -0.91
CA GLN A 121 -15.56 -12.88 -1.90
C GLN A 121 -17.06 -12.93 -2.16
N LYS A 122 -17.89 -12.87 -1.12
CA LYS A 122 -19.37 -12.82 -1.26
C LYS A 122 -19.84 -11.62 -2.09
N ARG A 123 -19.03 -10.54 -2.18
CA ARG A 123 -19.30 -9.34 -2.98
C ARG A 123 -18.67 -9.41 -4.39
N GLY A 124 -18.15 -10.57 -4.79
CA GLY A 124 -17.58 -10.80 -6.11
C GLY A 124 -16.13 -10.32 -6.28
N HIS A 125 -15.42 -9.99 -5.18
CA HIS A 125 -14.02 -9.62 -5.27
C HIS A 125 -13.10 -10.84 -5.28
N ASN A 126 -12.10 -10.84 -6.16
CA ASN A 126 -11.02 -11.83 -6.11
C ASN A 126 -9.98 -11.40 -5.07
N VAL A 127 -9.97 -12.06 -3.93
CA VAL A 127 -9.00 -11.84 -2.84
C VAL A 127 -7.93 -12.94 -2.76
N GLY A 128 -7.98 -13.92 -3.67
CA GLY A 128 -7.16 -15.12 -3.62
C GLY A 128 -7.60 -16.07 -2.50
N LYS A 129 -6.66 -16.66 -1.80
CA LYS A 129 -6.92 -17.57 -0.67
C LYS A 129 -7.43 -16.80 0.55
N VAL A 130 -8.34 -17.44 1.30
CA VAL A 130 -8.80 -16.94 2.61
C VAL A 130 -7.82 -17.44 3.68
N ASP A 131 -6.67 -16.82 3.75
CA ASP A 131 -5.53 -17.21 4.59
C ASP A 131 -5.30 -16.33 5.81
N GLY A 132 -5.96 -15.15 5.85
CA GLY A 132 -5.78 -14.18 6.92
C GLY A 132 -4.61 -13.22 6.67
N ILE A 133 -4.03 -13.22 5.47
CA ILE A 133 -2.91 -12.35 5.07
C ILE A 133 -3.43 -11.22 4.19
N LEU A 134 -2.95 -10.00 4.44
CA LEU A 134 -3.29 -8.83 3.63
C LEU A 134 -2.42 -8.79 2.36
N GLY A 135 -2.75 -9.61 1.39
CA GLY A 135 -2.09 -9.65 0.08
C GLY A 135 -2.61 -8.57 -0.88
N SER A 136 -2.00 -8.49 -2.08
CA SER A 136 -2.34 -7.49 -3.11
C SER A 136 -3.80 -7.56 -3.55
N GLY A 137 -4.35 -8.76 -3.78
CA GLY A 137 -5.76 -8.95 -4.14
C GLY A 137 -6.72 -8.45 -3.06
N THR A 138 -6.44 -8.76 -1.78
CA THR A 138 -7.24 -8.28 -0.64
C THR A 138 -7.15 -6.76 -0.53
N ARG A 139 -5.98 -6.15 -0.69
CA ARG A 139 -5.80 -4.68 -0.68
C ARG A 139 -6.64 -4.00 -1.77
N LYS A 140 -6.59 -4.52 -2.98
CA LYS A 140 -7.38 -4.02 -4.11
C LYS A 140 -8.89 -4.09 -3.84
N ALA A 141 -9.37 -5.20 -3.30
CA ALA A 141 -10.77 -5.38 -2.94
C ALA A 141 -11.20 -4.41 -1.81
N VAL A 142 -10.35 -4.25 -0.78
CA VAL A 142 -10.57 -3.27 0.30
C VAL A 142 -10.70 -1.86 -0.25
N GLN A 143 -9.79 -1.44 -1.13
CA GLN A 143 -9.81 -0.10 -1.73
C GLN A 143 -11.10 0.15 -2.51
N LYS A 144 -11.55 -0.83 -3.31
CA LYS A 144 -12.84 -0.74 -4.04
C LYS A 144 -14.03 -0.59 -3.10
N GLU A 145 -14.07 -1.33 -2.00
CA GLU A 145 -15.15 -1.22 -1.00
C GLU A 145 -15.07 0.10 -0.23
N GLN A 146 -13.88 0.60 0.07
CA GLN A 146 -13.71 1.93 0.66
C GLN A 146 -14.27 3.02 -0.27
N LEU A 147 -13.96 2.97 -1.57
CA LEU A 147 -14.53 3.89 -2.58
C LEU A 147 -16.06 3.80 -2.61
N ARG A 148 -16.61 2.58 -2.71
CA ARG A 148 -18.06 2.35 -2.71
C ARG A 148 -18.75 2.93 -1.47
N LEU A 149 -18.07 2.84 -0.32
CA LEU A 149 -18.57 3.33 0.97
C LEU A 149 -18.23 4.81 1.22
N LYS A 150 -17.64 5.51 0.26
CA LYS A 150 -17.17 6.91 0.37
C LYS A 150 -16.22 7.11 1.57
N LEU A 151 -15.38 6.12 1.82
CA LEU A 151 -14.30 6.16 2.81
C LEU A 151 -12.96 6.47 2.14
N PRO A 152 -11.96 6.97 2.89
CA PRO A 152 -10.60 7.09 2.36
C PRO A 152 -10.10 5.75 1.82
N ALA A 153 -9.77 5.71 0.52
CA ALA A 153 -9.49 4.46 -0.21
C ALA A 153 -8.00 4.09 -0.14
N ASP A 154 -7.47 3.92 1.06
CA ASP A 154 -6.06 3.69 1.37
C ASP A 154 -5.66 2.20 1.41
N ALA A 155 -6.58 1.32 1.03
CA ALA A 155 -6.41 -0.14 1.03
C ALA A 155 -6.06 -0.75 2.40
N TRP A 156 -6.27 0.00 3.52
CA TRP A 156 -6.02 -0.50 4.86
C TRP A 156 -7.31 -0.99 5.52
N PRO A 157 -7.44 -2.27 5.83
CA PRO A 157 -8.63 -2.81 6.47
C PRO A 157 -8.64 -2.55 7.97
N THR A 158 -9.68 -1.89 8.44
CA THR A 158 -9.91 -1.61 9.86
C THR A 158 -11.07 -2.44 10.42
N PRO A 159 -11.18 -2.62 11.75
CA PRO A 159 -12.36 -3.25 12.36
C PRO A 159 -13.68 -2.55 12.00
N ALA A 160 -13.66 -1.22 11.84
CA ALA A 160 -14.84 -0.47 11.42
C ALA A 160 -15.27 -0.81 9.99
N LEU A 161 -14.33 -0.97 9.06
CA LEU A 161 -14.64 -1.42 7.70
C LEU A 161 -15.21 -2.85 7.71
N LEU A 162 -14.59 -3.78 8.44
CA LEU A 162 -15.10 -5.15 8.56
C LEU A 162 -16.55 -5.17 9.03
N SER A 163 -16.86 -4.43 10.09
CA SER A 163 -18.23 -4.33 10.63
C SER A 163 -19.24 -3.80 9.60
N LYS A 164 -18.86 -2.79 8.81
CA LYS A 164 -19.71 -2.25 7.73
C LYS A 164 -19.98 -3.30 6.63
N LEU A 165 -18.96 -4.06 6.25
CA LEU A 165 -19.10 -5.09 5.21
C LEU A 165 -19.94 -6.28 5.68
N GLU A 166 -19.86 -6.66 6.94
CA GLU A 166 -20.68 -7.73 7.50
C GLU A 166 -22.16 -7.34 7.65
N LYS A 167 -22.45 -6.10 8.05
CA LYS A 167 -23.84 -5.59 8.16
C LYS A 167 -24.53 -5.44 6.81
N GLY A 168 -23.81 -5.03 5.79
CA GLY A 168 -24.36 -4.86 4.43
C GLY A 168 -24.45 -6.18 3.62
N SER A 169 -24.23 -7.33 4.24
CA SER A 169 -24.37 -8.67 3.63
C SER A 169 -25.68 -9.36 4.07
N ARG A 170 -26.59 -8.66 4.71
CA ARG A 170 -27.96 -9.12 5.05
C ARG A 170 -28.95 -8.65 4.03
#